data_c273b1520d1a715d9bd005673d8c6972
#
_entry.id   c273b1520d1a715d9bd005673d8c6972
#
_cell.length_a   1.000
_cell.length_b   1.000
_cell.length_c   1.000
_cell.angle_alpha   90.00
_cell.angle_beta   90.00
_cell.angle_gamma   90.00
#
_symmetry.space_group_name_H-M   'P 1'
#
loop_
_entity.id
_entity.type
_entity.pdbx_description
1 polymer ?
#
loop_
_entity_poly.entity_id
_entity_poly.type
_entity_poly.pdbx_seq_one_letter_code
_entity_poly.pdbx_strand_id
1 'polypeptide(L)'
;MRKLITLFHKKQWIAYVKGSVEYDFYHTWHYHTLDQSGDPVLFVYEEGDNYIALPLLKRKISDSPFSDLASVYGYTGPISNRKFEDLEESMMDNFKSSFLDFLDKEQNISVFSRLHPLFNQYLLIEKFGGVYKNGKTVVIDLTISIDQQRKKYRKSTYQYIKKAWNNGYSIKETKDLEDINVFFDIYTENMRRIEAEDYYFFNKQYFIDLINTDEFDCRLILVYAGDKIICGSIITCTCGIIEAHLVATLTKYLHKSPAKFLTDEISILGRKLGMKYYHLGGGLGFKEDTLFNWKAGFSDLFLEYKSWRYVANEGIYNSLVDRIGIDPNNNIDYFPLYRFGFVPVNNAVLQ
;
A
#
# COMPACT_ATOMS: atom_id res chain seq x y z
N MET A 1 1.12 25.45 13.17
CA MET A 1 1.90 26.02 12.02
C MET A 1 1.87 25.04 10.86
N ARG A 2 1.79 25.52 9.59
CA ARG A 2 1.80 24.66 8.38
C ARG A 2 3.21 24.59 7.79
N LYS A 3 3.61 23.39 7.34
CA LYS A 3 4.84 23.16 6.55
C LYS A 3 4.51 22.30 5.34
N LEU A 4 5.18 22.54 4.21
CA LEU A 4 5.17 21.68 3.05
C LEU A 4 6.59 21.17 2.82
N ILE A 5 6.78 19.88 2.95
CA ILE A 5 8.07 19.21 2.87
C ILE A 5 8.11 18.42 1.56
N THR A 6 9.19 18.58 0.81
CA THR A 6 9.41 17.87 -0.46
C THR A 6 10.55 16.85 -0.32
N LEU A 7 10.80 16.09 -1.37
CA LEU A 7 11.92 15.13 -1.39
C LEU A 7 13.30 15.75 -1.12
N PHE A 8 13.49 17.05 -1.35
CA PHE A 8 14.74 17.77 -1.01
C PHE A 8 14.98 17.88 0.50
N HIS A 9 13.95 17.67 1.31
CA HIS A 9 14.01 17.78 2.77
C HIS A 9 13.97 16.38 3.44
N LYS A 10 14.73 15.42 2.90
CA LYS A 10 14.78 14.03 3.37
C LYS A 10 14.79 13.89 4.90
N LYS A 11 15.69 14.60 5.60
CA LYS A 11 15.81 14.49 7.06
C LYS A 11 14.54 14.89 7.80
N GLN A 12 13.85 15.95 7.32
CA GLN A 12 12.60 16.40 7.93
C GLN A 12 11.48 15.39 7.68
N TRP A 13 11.34 14.89 6.45
CA TRP A 13 10.35 13.86 6.12
C TRP A 13 10.50 12.64 7.03
N ILE A 14 11.73 12.09 7.11
CA ILE A 14 12.03 10.93 7.95
C ILE A 14 11.72 11.23 9.43
N ALA A 15 12.02 12.44 9.92
CA ALA A 15 11.75 12.80 11.29
C ALA A 15 10.26 12.76 11.64
N TYR A 16 9.38 13.31 10.77
CA TYR A 16 7.93 13.22 10.97
C TYR A 16 7.40 11.80 10.89
N VAL A 17 7.86 11.00 9.91
CA VAL A 17 7.42 9.62 9.77
C VAL A 17 7.84 8.79 10.98
N LYS A 18 9.11 8.82 11.37
CA LYS A 18 9.64 8.05 12.51
C LYS A 18 9.18 8.58 13.88
N GLY A 19 8.80 9.84 13.97
CA GLY A 19 8.20 10.42 15.18
C GLY A 19 6.71 10.11 15.32
N SER A 20 6.05 9.55 14.30
CA SER A 20 4.65 9.15 14.35
C SER A 20 4.46 7.84 15.12
N VAL A 21 3.37 7.74 15.90
CA VAL A 21 3.10 6.56 16.73
C VAL A 21 2.63 5.37 15.91
N GLU A 22 2.02 5.64 14.76
CA GLU A 22 1.55 4.63 13.80
C GLU A 22 1.90 5.11 12.39
N TYR A 23 2.68 4.30 11.67
CA TYR A 23 2.99 4.52 10.26
C TYR A 23 3.34 3.19 9.60
N ASP A 24 3.31 3.15 8.27
CA ASP A 24 3.79 2.03 7.48
C ASP A 24 4.85 2.51 6.49
N PHE A 25 5.55 1.58 5.82
CA PHE A 25 6.57 1.89 4.82
C PHE A 25 6.03 2.78 3.70
N TYR A 26 4.73 2.71 3.41
CA TYR A 26 4.04 3.59 2.46
C TYR A 26 4.15 5.09 2.77
N HIS A 27 4.47 5.47 4.02
CA HIS A 27 4.64 6.87 4.44
C HIS A 27 6.08 7.37 4.30
N THR A 28 7.05 6.45 4.08
CA THR A 28 8.48 6.77 4.12
C THR A 28 8.92 7.62 2.93
N TRP A 29 9.96 8.42 3.14
CA TRP A 29 10.60 9.21 2.08
C TRP A 29 11.08 8.31 0.95
N HIS A 30 11.75 7.20 1.30
CA HIS A 30 12.29 6.26 0.32
C HIS A 30 11.20 5.70 -0.59
N TYR A 31 10.07 5.24 -0.03
CA TYR A 31 8.99 4.69 -0.85
C TYR A 31 8.40 5.72 -1.80
N HIS A 32 8.31 7.00 -1.37
CA HIS A 32 7.86 8.09 -2.23
C HIS A 32 8.84 8.43 -3.35
N THR A 33 10.15 8.16 -3.19
CA THR A 33 11.13 8.32 -4.30
C THR A 33 10.97 7.28 -5.40
N LEU A 34 10.32 6.15 -5.12
CA LEU A 34 10.09 5.08 -6.08
C LEU A 34 8.88 5.35 -6.99
N ASP A 35 7.98 6.28 -6.59
CA ASP A 35 6.79 6.63 -7.36
C ASP A 35 7.08 7.83 -8.28
N GLN A 36 6.87 7.63 -9.58
CA GLN A 36 7.11 8.66 -10.61
C GLN A 36 5.82 9.29 -11.15
N SER A 37 4.66 8.98 -10.54
CA SER A 37 3.36 9.45 -11.02
C SER A 37 3.04 10.91 -10.64
N GLY A 38 3.84 11.53 -9.78
CA GLY A 38 3.70 12.92 -9.34
C GLY A 38 4.88 13.40 -8.50
N ASP A 39 4.80 14.65 -8.05
CA ASP A 39 5.81 15.27 -7.18
C ASP A 39 5.47 14.96 -5.71
N PRO A 40 6.28 14.18 -4.97
CA PRO A 40 6.00 13.87 -3.58
C PRO A 40 6.06 15.10 -2.68
N VAL A 41 5.03 15.25 -1.86
CA VAL A 41 4.91 16.30 -0.84
C VAL A 41 4.41 15.71 0.47
N LEU A 42 4.94 16.17 1.59
CA LEU A 42 4.45 15.88 2.93
C LEU A 42 3.84 17.17 3.48
N PHE A 43 2.51 17.21 3.56
CA PHE A 43 1.81 18.29 4.24
C PHE A 43 1.86 18.04 5.74
N VAL A 44 2.37 19.02 6.52
CA VAL A 44 2.48 18.93 7.98
C VAL A 44 1.76 20.09 8.61
N TYR A 45 0.96 19.80 9.63
CA TYR A 45 0.36 20.77 10.52
C TYR A 45 0.84 20.51 11.95
N GLU A 46 1.39 21.53 12.59
CA GLU A 46 1.90 21.47 13.97
C GLU A 46 1.10 22.39 14.87
N GLU A 47 0.80 21.92 16.10
CA GLU A 47 0.15 22.68 17.15
C GLU A 47 0.68 22.21 18.52
N GLY A 48 1.34 23.12 19.26
CA GLY A 48 2.09 22.74 20.46
C GLY A 48 3.17 21.71 20.14
N ASP A 49 3.18 20.62 20.88
CA ASP A 49 4.10 19.50 20.70
C ASP A 49 3.54 18.41 19.75
N ASN A 50 2.33 18.60 19.21
CA ASN A 50 1.68 17.63 18.37
C ASN A 50 1.77 18.03 16.90
N TYR A 51 1.73 17.02 16.03
CA TYR A 51 1.62 17.22 14.59
C TYR A 51 0.72 16.17 13.93
N ILE A 52 0.19 16.55 12.78
CA ILE A 52 -0.43 15.64 11.79
C ILE A 52 0.31 15.85 10.48
N ALA A 53 0.75 14.76 9.85
CA ALA A 53 1.46 14.78 8.58
C ALA A 53 0.73 13.88 7.57
N LEU A 54 0.62 14.36 6.32
CA LEU A 54 -0.08 13.65 5.24
C LEU A 54 0.82 13.61 4.00
N PRO A 55 1.42 12.46 3.67
CA PRO A 55 2.21 12.31 2.46
C PRO A 55 1.31 12.09 1.25
N LEU A 56 1.60 12.81 0.17
CA LEU A 56 0.82 12.82 -1.06
C LEU A 56 1.75 13.01 -2.27
N LEU A 57 1.24 12.70 -3.44
CA LEU A 57 1.82 13.01 -4.75
C LEU A 57 1.02 14.16 -5.37
N LYS A 58 1.66 15.29 -5.66
CA LYS A 58 1.06 16.38 -6.42
C LYS A 58 1.19 16.06 -7.90
N ARG A 59 0.06 15.90 -8.58
CA ARG A 59 0.01 15.48 -9.98
C ARG A 59 -0.59 16.61 -10.82
N LYS A 60 0.12 17.05 -11.85
CA LYS A 60 -0.41 18.02 -12.81
C LYS A 60 -1.57 17.41 -13.60
N ILE A 61 -2.57 18.22 -13.92
CA ILE A 61 -3.68 17.86 -14.80
C ILE A 61 -3.36 18.41 -16.18
N SER A 62 -3.25 17.55 -17.18
CA SER A 62 -2.88 17.91 -18.55
C SER A 62 -3.77 19.04 -19.09
N ASP A 63 -3.15 19.96 -19.83
CA ASP A 63 -3.81 21.11 -20.46
C ASP A 63 -4.62 21.99 -19.50
N SER A 64 -4.15 22.10 -18.26
CA SER A 64 -4.76 22.94 -17.23
C SER A 64 -3.72 23.52 -16.28
N PRO A 65 -4.01 24.64 -15.59
CA PRO A 65 -3.16 25.17 -14.53
C PRO A 65 -3.28 24.39 -13.21
N PHE A 66 -4.18 23.43 -13.14
CA PHE A 66 -4.58 22.74 -11.93
C PHE A 66 -3.75 21.48 -11.66
N SER A 67 -3.80 21.05 -10.39
CA SER A 67 -3.23 19.79 -9.94
C SER A 67 -4.25 19.00 -9.12
N ASP A 68 -3.97 17.74 -8.89
CA ASP A 68 -4.63 16.93 -7.86
C ASP A 68 -3.59 16.28 -6.94
N LEU A 69 -4.07 15.77 -5.83
CA LEU A 69 -3.25 15.06 -4.85
C LEU A 69 -3.69 13.60 -4.78
N ALA A 70 -2.72 12.69 -4.77
CA ALA A 70 -2.99 11.26 -4.59
C ALA A 70 -2.00 10.64 -3.61
N SER A 71 -2.41 9.58 -2.92
CA SER A 71 -1.46 8.74 -2.21
C SER A 71 -0.65 7.89 -3.18
N VAL A 72 0.56 7.48 -2.78
CA VAL A 72 1.30 6.40 -3.46
C VAL A 72 0.47 5.11 -3.48
N TYR A 73 0.90 4.13 -4.28
CA TYR A 73 0.31 2.79 -4.24
C TYR A 73 0.48 2.18 -2.84
N GLY A 74 -0.62 1.66 -2.29
CA GLY A 74 -0.64 1.02 -0.97
C GLY A 74 -1.61 1.70 0.00
N TYR A 75 -1.35 1.62 1.28
CA TYR A 75 -2.21 2.10 2.36
C TYR A 75 -1.50 3.23 3.11
N THR A 76 -1.79 4.45 2.74
CA THR A 76 -1.11 5.64 3.28
C THR A 76 -2.02 6.35 4.30
N GLY A 77 -2.57 7.51 3.93
CA GLY A 77 -3.36 8.36 4.80
C GLY A 77 -2.50 9.23 5.74
N PRO A 78 -3.13 9.98 6.63
CA PRO A 78 -2.42 10.85 7.58
C PRO A 78 -1.76 10.04 8.70
N ILE A 79 -0.66 10.56 9.24
CA ILE A 79 0.06 10.05 10.42
C ILE A 79 0.24 11.17 11.44
N SER A 80 0.47 10.80 12.71
CA SER A 80 0.65 11.77 13.79
C SER A 80 1.53 11.20 14.90
N ASN A 81 2.15 12.07 15.69
CA ASN A 81 2.86 11.68 16.91
C ASN A 81 1.93 11.32 18.09
N ARG A 82 0.63 11.35 17.86
CA ARG A 82 -0.42 10.83 18.75
C ARG A 82 -1.33 9.91 17.93
N LYS A 83 -2.01 8.98 18.60
CA LYS A 83 -3.10 8.27 17.95
C LYS A 83 -4.24 9.22 17.62
N PHE A 84 -4.96 8.98 16.53
CA PHE A 84 -6.05 9.89 16.12
C PHE A 84 -7.18 9.96 17.16
N GLU A 85 -7.43 8.89 17.89
CA GLU A 85 -8.37 8.85 19.02
C GLU A 85 -7.91 9.67 20.23
N ASP A 86 -6.63 9.98 20.36
CA ASP A 86 -6.03 10.74 21.46
C ASP A 86 -5.74 12.22 21.07
N LEU A 87 -6.03 12.61 19.82
CA LEU A 87 -5.89 14.00 19.37
C LEU A 87 -7.11 14.82 19.80
N GLU A 88 -6.87 16.05 20.20
CA GLU A 88 -7.92 17.01 20.46
C GLU A 88 -8.73 17.31 19.19
N GLU A 89 -10.04 17.41 19.33
CA GLU A 89 -10.94 17.69 18.19
C GLU A 89 -10.59 19.02 17.52
N SER A 90 -10.25 20.04 18.33
CA SER A 90 -9.81 21.35 17.85
C SER A 90 -8.59 21.27 16.95
N MET A 91 -7.61 20.43 17.28
CA MET A 91 -6.42 20.24 16.45
C MET A 91 -6.76 19.61 15.10
N MET A 92 -7.67 18.63 15.07
CA MET A 92 -8.13 18.02 13.83
C MET A 92 -8.90 19.02 12.96
N ASP A 93 -9.71 19.92 13.56
CA ASP A 93 -10.43 20.97 12.85
C ASP A 93 -9.47 22.04 12.30
N ASN A 94 -8.44 22.41 13.07
CA ASN A 94 -7.39 23.31 12.64
C ASN A 94 -6.54 22.72 11.50
N PHE A 95 -6.22 21.42 11.58
CA PHE A 95 -5.59 20.70 10.46
C PHE A 95 -6.47 20.80 9.20
N LYS A 96 -7.76 20.47 9.32
CA LYS A 96 -8.72 20.57 8.20
C LYS A 96 -8.70 21.96 7.58
N SER A 97 -8.86 23.00 8.39
CA SER A 97 -8.88 24.38 7.90
C SER A 97 -7.60 24.76 7.18
N SER A 98 -6.45 24.35 7.74
CA SER A 98 -5.13 24.59 7.14
C SER A 98 -4.91 23.84 5.85
N PHE A 99 -5.43 22.62 5.75
CA PHE A 99 -5.32 21.80 4.54
C PHE A 99 -6.24 22.31 3.41
N LEU A 100 -7.46 22.74 3.74
CA LEU A 100 -8.36 23.37 2.76
C LEU A 100 -7.77 24.66 2.19
N ASP A 101 -7.17 25.51 3.02
CA ASP A 101 -6.44 26.71 2.56
C ASP A 101 -5.24 26.34 1.65
N PHE A 102 -4.56 25.23 1.94
CA PHE A 102 -3.50 24.72 1.06
C PHE A 102 -4.03 24.23 -0.28
N LEU A 103 -5.16 23.50 -0.30
CA LEU A 103 -5.78 23.03 -1.54
C LEU A 103 -6.15 24.21 -2.45
N ASP A 104 -6.77 25.24 -1.88
CA ASP A 104 -7.20 26.44 -2.63
C ASP A 104 -6.00 27.21 -3.19
N LYS A 105 -5.02 27.55 -2.35
CA LYS A 105 -3.83 28.33 -2.75
C LYS A 105 -2.97 27.65 -3.80
N GLU A 106 -2.84 26.33 -3.72
CA GLU A 106 -2.06 25.53 -4.65
C GLU A 106 -2.87 24.98 -5.83
N GLN A 107 -4.14 25.39 -5.93
CA GLN A 107 -5.08 24.99 -7.00
C GLN A 107 -5.18 23.47 -7.17
N ASN A 108 -5.25 22.75 -6.05
CA ASN A 108 -5.46 21.29 -6.05
C ASN A 108 -6.97 21.00 -6.05
N ILE A 109 -7.45 20.35 -7.10
CA ILE A 109 -8.88 20.19 -7.40
C ILE A 109 -9.51 19.02 -6.64
N SER A 110 -8.73 17.99 -6.39
CA SER A 110 -9.20 16.81 -5.66
C SER A 110 -8.08 16.13 -4.90
N VAL A 111 -8.46 15.31 -3.92
CA VAL A 111 -7.56 14.49 -3.12
C VAL A 111 -8.05 13.05 -3.12
N PHE A 112 -7.16 12.13 -3.45
CA PHE A 112 -7.36 10.69 -3.30
C PHE A 112 -6.33 10.11 -2.34
N SER A 113 -6.78 9.43 -1.29
CA SER A 113 -5.87 8.68 -0.41
C SER A 113 -6.48 7.35 0.00
N ARG A 114 -5.66 6.30 -0.08
CA ARG A 114 -6.00 5.01 0.52
C ARG A 114 -5.66 5.07 2.00
N LEU A 115 -6.63 4.77 2.88
CA LEU A 115 -6.44 4.77 4.31
C LEU A 115 -5.92 3.42 4.78
N HIS A 116 -5.05 3.44 5.78
CA HIS A 116 -4.50 2.21 6.34
C HIS A 116 -5.55 1.48 7.20
N PRO A 117 -5.86 0.18 6.91
CA PRO A 117 -6.97 -0.50 7.58
C PRO A 117 -6.76 -0.76 9.07
N LEU A 118 -5.51 -0.72 9.55
CA LEU A 118 -5.16 -0.92 10.96
C LEU A 118 -5.07 0.39 11.76
N PHE A 119 -5.16 1.56 11.11
CA PHE A 119 -5.02 2.87 11.76
C PHE A 119 -6.36 3.62 11.77
N ASN A 120 -6.63 4.38 12.85
CA ASN A 120 -7.87 5.14 13.00
C ASN A 120 -7.87 6.49 12.26
N GLN A 121 -7.18 6.57 11.14
CA GLN A 121 -7.06 7.76 10.30
C GLN A 121 -8.41 8.36 9.87
N TYR A 122 -9.43 7.50 9.75
CA TYR A 122 -10.78 7.93 9.35
C TYR A 122 -11.39 8.96 10.29
N LEU A 123 -10.99 9.00 11.58
CA LEU A 123 -11.47 9.99 12.54
C LEU A 123 -11.16 11.43 12.11
N LEU A 124 -9.97 11.65 11.54
CA LEU A 124 -9.62 12.93 10.94
C LEU A 124 -10.32 13.13 9.59
N ILE A 125 -10.32 12.13 8.76
CA ILE A 125 -10.76 12.25 7.36
C ILE A 125 -12.29 12.44 7.27
N GLU A 126 -13.07 11.86 8.17
CA GLU A 126 -14.53 12.07 8.25
C GLU A 126 -14.91 13.55 8.44
N LYS A 127 -14.04 14.36 9.08
CA LYS A 127 -14.26 15.80 9.20
C LYS A 127 -14.29 16.54 7.86
N PHE A 128 -13.62 16.02 6.83
CA PHE A 128 -13.65 16.56 5.47
C PHE A 128 -14.85 16.05 4.65
N GLY A 129 -15.36 14.88 5.00
CA GLY A 129 -16.24 14.11 4.14
C GLY A 129 -15.47 13.32 3.07
N GLY A 130 -16.18 12.60 2.21
CA GLY A 130 -15.58 11.85 1.10
C GLY A 130 -14.90 10.53 1.52
N VAL A 131 -15.20 10.04 2.72
CA VAL A 131 -14.77 8.68 3.14
C VAL A 131 -15.63 7.64 2.40
N TYR A 132 -14.96 6.77 1.66
CA TYR A 132 -15.59 5.73 0.86
C TYR A 132 -15.16 4.35 1.34
N LYS A 133 -16.13 3.45 1.54
CA LYS A 133 -15.87 2.05 1.90
C LYS A 133 -15.67 1.24 0.63
N ASN A 134 -14.47 0.71 0.43
CA ASN A 134 -14.12 -0.01 -0.79
C ASN A 134 -14.33 -1.53 -0.68
N GLY A 135 -14.16 -2.10 0.53
CA GLY A 135 -14.26 -3.53 0.75
C GLY A 135 -13.51 -3.98 2.00
N LYS A 136 -12.97 -5.19 1.96
CA LYS A 136 -12.25 -5.78 3.10
C LYS A 136 -10.84 -6.19 2.74
N THR A 137 -9.97 -6.17 3.75
CA THR A 137 -8.64 -6.79 3.71
C THR A 137 -8.55 -7.91 4.73
N VAL A 138 -7.63 -8.83 4.51
CA VAL A 138 -7.38 -9.99 5.37
C VAL A 138 -6.12 -9.75 6.18
N VAL A 139 -6.20 -9.98 7.48
CA VAL A 139 -5.09 -9.83 8.42
C VAL A 139 -4.89 -11.13 9.20
N ILE A 140 -3.66 -11.57 9.33
CA ILE A 140 -3.29 -12.66 10.25
C ILE A 140 -2.85 -12.01 11.56
N ASP A 141 -3.50 -12.40 12.66
CA ASP A 141 -3.12 -12.02 14.02
C ASP A 141 -1.91 -12.85 14.47
N LEU A 142 -0.76 -12.19 14.63
CA LEU A 142 0.48 -12.81 15.06
C LEU A 142 0.63 -12.80 16.60
N THR A 143 -0.27 -12.16 17.34
CA THR A 143 -0.23 -12.13 18.81
C THR A 143 -0.68 -13.45 19.43
N ILE A 144 -1.47 -14.24 18.69
CA ILE A 144 -1.86 -15.59 19.10
C ILE A 144 -0.78 -16.61 18.70
N SER A 145 -0.79 -17.78 19.31
CA SER A 145 0.17 -18.85 18.97
C SER A 145 -0.03 -19.36 17.53
N ILE A 146 1.03 -19.92 16.94
CA ILE A 146 0.95 -20.49 15.59
C ILE A 146 -0.09 -21.63 15.51
N ASP A 147 -0.26 -22.40 16.59
CA ASP A 147 -1.26 -23.47 16.62
C ASP A 147 -2.70 -22.92 16.64
N GLN A 148 -2.93 -21.82 17.36
CA GLN A 148 -4.22 -21.12 17.35
C GLN A 148 -4.49 -20.51 15.97
N GLN A 149 -3.48 -19.89 15.34
CA GLN A 149 -3.58 -19.37 13.98
C GLN A 149 -3.94 -20.48 12.98
N ARG A 150 -3.21 -21.62 13.01
CA ARG A 150 -3.45 -22.74 12.08
C ARG A 150 -4.83 -23.39 12.24
N LYS A 151 -5.45 -23.31 13.42
CA LYS A 151 -6.84 -23.74 13.62
C LYS A 151 -7.84 -22.88 12.87
N LYS A 152 -7.51 -21.62 12.59
CA LYS A 152 -8.33 -20.70 11.77
C LYS A 152 -8.16 -20.92 10.27
N TYR A 153 -7.12 -21.66 9.86
CA TYR A 153 -6.90 -21.93 8.44
C TYR A 153 -8.01 -22.79 7.85
N ARG A 154 -8.40 -22.46 6.62
CA ARG A 154 -9.24 -23.36 5.83
C ARG A 154 -8.55 -24.72 5.70
N LYS A 155 -9.28 -25.81 5.86
CA LYS A 155 -8.75 -27.18 5.80
C LYS A 155 -7.84 -27.41 4.57
N SER A 156 -8.29 -26.97 3.40
CA SER A 156 -7.50 -27.09 2.16
C SER A 156 -6.20 -26.29 2.20
N THR A 157 -6.19 -25.08 2.80
CA THR A 157 -4.97 -24.28 2.98
C THR A 157 -3.93 -25.04 3.79
N TYR A 158 -4.33 -25.57 4.95
CA TYR A 158 -3.42 -26.33 5.80
C TYR A 158 -2.93 -27.64 5.16
N GLN A 159 -3.76 -28.28 4.33
CA GLN A 159 -3.32 -29.46 3.57
C GLN A 159 -2.22 -29.14 2.56
N TYR A 160 -2.28 -28.00 1.85
CA TYR A 160 -1.22 -27.57 0.95
C TYR A 160 0.09 -27.29 1.68
N ILE A 161 0.01 -26.62 2.85
CA ILE A 161 1.17 -26.34 3.70
C ILE A 161 1.85 -27.65 4.13
N LYS A 162 1.07 -28.63 4.63
CA LYS A 162 1.61 -29.95 5.00
C LYS A 162 2.27 -30.67 3.83
N LYS A 163 1.66 -30.60 2.63
CA LYS A 163 2.26 -31.21 1.42
C LYS A 163 3.59 -30.53 1.07
N ALA A 164 3.70 -29.20 1.23
CA ALA A 164 4.95 -28.48 0.98
C ALA A 164 6.06 -28.93 1.95
N TRP A 165 5.78 -29.06 3.24
CA TRP A 165 6.72 -29.62 4.22
C TRP A 165 7.15 -31.03 3.84
N ASN A 166 6.21 -31.92 3.54
CA ASN A 166 6.49 -33.30 3.17
C ASN A 166 7.31 -33.41 1.86
N ASN A 167 7.19 -32.44 0.96
CA ASN A 167 7.97 -32.34 -0.27
C ASN A 167 9.35 -31.70 -0.06
N GLY A 168 9.72 -31.36 1.18
CA GLY A 168 11.01 -30.77 1.50
C GLY A 168 11.18 -29.33 1.01
N TYR A 169 10.08 -28.57 0.89
CA TYR A 169 10.19 -27.15 0.57
C TYR A 169 10.85 -26.41 1.74
N SER A 170 11.72 -25.47 1.39
CA SER A 170 12.42 -24.62 2.36
C SER A 170 12.26 -23.14 1.99
N ILE A 171 12.51 -22.26 2.96
CA ILE A 171 12.58 -20.83 2.72
C ILE A 171 13.99 -20.30 2.89
N LYS A 172 14.33 -19.26 2.14
CA LYS A 172 15.57 -18.47 2.31
C LYS A 172 15.21 -17.00 2.30
N GLU A 173 15.67 -16.25 3.28
CA GLU A 173 15.72 -14.79 3.23
C GLU A 173 17.01 -14.37 2.53
N THR A 174 16.92 -13.39 1.62
CA THR A 174 18.06 -12.97 0.82
C THR A 174 17.98 -11.50 0.42
N LYS A 175 19.16 -10.91 0.18
CA LYS A 175 19.34 -9.62 -0.52
C LYS A 175 20.31 -9.77 -1.70
N ASP A 176 20.64 -11.00 -2.07
CA ASP A 176 21.56 -11.28 -3.16
C ASP A 176 20.96 -10.81 -4.50
N LEU A 177 21.73 -10.11 -5.29
CA LEU A 177 21.27 -9.55 -6.56
C LEU A 177 20.80 -10.63 -7.55
N GLU A 178 21.43 -11.80 -7.55
CA GLU A 178 21.04 -12.95 -8.37
C GLU A 178 19.65 -13.45 -7.99
N ASP A 179 19.38 -13.63 -6.69
CA ASP A 179 18.09 -14.05 -6.16
C ASP A 179 16.99 -13.00 -6.46
N ILE A 180 17.32 -11.70 -6.34
CA ILE A 180 16.41 -10.59 -6.70
C ILE A 180 16.05 -10.67 -8.18
N ASN A 181 17.03 -10.91 -9.06
CA ASN A 181 16.80 -11.06 -10.50
C ASN A 181 15.89 -12.24 -10.81
N VAL A 182 16.11 -13.39 -10.18
CA VAL A 182 15.24 -14.57 -10.34
C VAL A 182 13.82 -14.27 -9.87
N PHE A 183 13.65 -13.59 -8.74
CA PHE A 183 12.34 -13.21 -8.26
C PHE A 183 11.63 -12.20 -9.17
N PHE A 184 12.36 -11.21 -9.71
CA PHE A 184 11.85 -10.28 -10.71
C PHE A 184 11.29 -11.00 -11.94
N ASP A 185 12.01 -12.01 -12.46
CA ASP A 185 11.56 -12.80 -13.60
C ASP A 185 10.27 -13.58 -13.29
N ILE A 186 10.21 -14.21 -12.10
CA ILE A 186 9.01 -14.90 -11.61
C ILE A 186 7.83 -13.93 -11.46
N TYR A 187 8.08 -12.74 -10.92
CA TYR A 187 7.05 -11.71 -10.75
C TYR A 187 6.53 -11.23 -12.11
N THR A 188 7.41 -10.94 -13.05
CA THR A 188 7.06 -10.49 -14.39
C THR A 188 6.27 -11.54 -15.16
N GLU A 189 6.67 -12.83 -15.07
CA GLU A 189 5.91 -13.97 -15.62
C GLU A 189 4.50 -14.02 -15.03
N ASN A 190 4.40 -13.86 -13.70
CA ASN A 190 3.12 -13.88 -13.00
C ASN A 190 2.21 -12.72 -13.43
N MET A 191 2.74 -11.49 -13.56
CA MET A 191 1.97 -10.31 -14.00
C MET A 191 1.45 -10.47 -15.43
N ARG A 192 2.28 -10.98 -16.35
CA ARG A 192 1.84 -11.30 -17.73
C ARG A 192 0.75 -12.35 -17.75
N ARG A 193 0.88 -13.41 -16.97
CA ARG A 193 -0.10 -14.51 -16.92
C ARG A 193 -1.47 -14.07 -16.42
N ILE A 194 -1.54 -13.12 -15.48
CA ILE A 194 -2.82 -12.62 -14.94
C ILE A 194 -3.32 -11.39 -15.70
N GLU A 195 -2.65 -11.00 -16.80
CA GLU A 195 -3.00 -9.82 -17.61
C GLU A 195 -3.13 -8.56 -16.73
N ALA A 196 -2.13 -8.37 -15.84
CA ALA A 196 -2.12 -7.24 -14.91
C ALA A 196 -2.00 -5.92 -15.66
N GLU A 197 -2.59 -4.85 -15.10
CA GLU A 197 -2.45 -3.48 -15.59
C GLU A 197 -0.98 -3.03 -15.58
N ASP A 198 -0.60 -2.15 -16.52
CA ASP A 198 0.78 -1.70 -16.74
C ASP A 198 1.47 -1.19 -15.47
N TYR A 199 0.75 -0.55 -14.58
CA TYR A 199 1.33 0.00 -13.34
C TYR A 199 1.83 -1.06 -12.34
N TYR A 200 1.52 -2.35 -12.56
CA TYR A 200 2.10 -3.46 -11.80
C TYR A 200 3.42 -3.98 -12.40
N PHE A 201 3.81 -3.53 -13.60
CA PHE A 201 5.08 -3.94 -14.21
C PHE A 201 6.23 -3.03 -13.74
N PHE A 202 6.64 -3.23 -12.50
CA PHE A 202 7.81 -2.55 -11.96
C PHE A 202 9.08 -2.98 -12.72
N ASN A 203 10.02 -2.05 -12.91
CA ASN A 203 11.31 -2.38 -13.46
C ASN A 203 12.22 -3.06 -12.43
N LYS A 204 13.30 -3.68 -12.88
CA LYS A 204 14.23 -4.40 -11.99
C LYS A 204 14.83 -3.51 -10.90
N GLN A 205 15.13 -2.25 -11.22
CA GLN A 205 15.72 -1.31 -10.29
C GLN A 205 14.79 -1.02 -9.10
N TYR A 206 13.49 -0.98 -9.32
CA TYR A 206 12.50 -0.85 -8.25
C TYR A 206 12.65 -1.94 -7.17
N PHE A 207 12.88 -3.20 -7.57
CA PHE A 207 13.07 -4.30 -6.62
C PHE A 207 14.37 -4.14 -5.83
N ILE A 208 15.46 -3.74 -6.51
CA ILE A 208 16.76 -3.52 -5.88
C ILE A 208 16.67 -2.36 -4.88
N ASP A 209 16.07 -1.23 -5.28
CA ASP A 209 15.95 -0.04 -4.45
C ASP A 209 15.04 -0.30 -3.24
N LEU A 210 13.91 -0.99 -3.45
CA LEU A 210 12.98 -1.33 -2.39
C LEU A 210 13.61 -2.24 -1.32
N ILE A 211 14.40 -3.25 -1.73
CA ILE A 211 15.03 -4.21 -0.80
C ILE A 211 16.22 -3.60 -0.06
N ASN A 212 16.95 -2.67 -0.70
CA ASN A 212 18.18 -2.09 -0.14
C ASN A 212 17.96 -0.79 0.65
N THR A 213 16.72 -0.47 1.03
CA THR A 213 16.44 0.68 1.89
C THR A 213 16.92 0.47 3.33
N ASP A 214 17.26 1.57 4.01
CA ASP A 214 17.55 1.64 5.46
C ASP A 214 16.43 2.33 6.26
N GLU A 215 15.37 2.81 5.59
CA GLU A 215 14.27 3.51 6.26
C GLU A 215 13.26 2.57 6.92
N PHE A 216 13.10 1.36 6.38
CA PHE A 216 12.22 0.32 6.91
C PHE A 216 12.81 -1.07 6.64
N ASP A 217 12.37 -2.07 7.39
CA ASP A 217 12.80 -3.44 7.20
C ASP A 217 12.06 -4.06 6.01
N CYS A 218 12.79 -4.27 4.91
CA CYS A 218 12.29 -4.91 3.68
C CYS A 218 13.04 -6.22 3.43
N ARG A 219 12.29 -7.30 3.18
CA ARG A 219 12.83 -8.64 3.06
C ARG A 219 12.29 -9.35 1.82
N LEU A 220 13.18 -9.98 1.08
CA LEU A 220 12.81 -10.95 0.05
C LEU A 220 12.89 -12.36 0.65
N ILE A 221 11.74 -13.05 0.70
CA ILE A 221 11.64 -14.42 1.19
C ILE A 221 11.31 -15.32 0.00
N LEU A 222 12.17 -16.29 -0.26
CA LEU A 222 12.06 -17.22 -1.39
C LEU A 222 11.71 -18.62 -0.91
N VAL A 223 10.93 -19.35 -1.69
CA VAL A 223 10.62 -20.76 -1.50
C VAL A 223 11.42 -21.59 -2.49
N TYR A 224 12.11 -22.59 -1.98
CA TYR A 224 12.89 -23.54 -2.75
C TYR A 224 12.21 -24.92 -2.79
N ALA A 225 12.28 -25.57 -3.94
CA ALA A 225 12.02 -27.00 -4.13
C ALA A 225 13.31 -27.66 -4.64
N GLY A 226 14.07 -28.30 -3.74
CA GLY A 226 15.49 -28.60 -3.98
C GLY A 226 16.27 -27.29 -4.16
N ASP A 227 17.04 -27.18 -5.23
CA ASP A 227 17.85 -25.99 -5.55
C ASP A 227 17.09 -24.94 -6.37
N LYS A 228 15.81 -25.17 -6.67
CA LYS A 228 15.04 -24.30 -7.55
C LYS A 228 14.15 -23.32 -6.76
N ILE A 229 14.28 -22.03 -7.03
CA ILE A 229 13.33 -20.99 -6.60
C ILE A 229 12.01 -21.19 -7.33
N ILE A 230 10.89 -21.32 -6.60
CA ILE A 230 9.57 -21.61 -7.16
C ILE A 230 8.51 -20.59 -6.80
N CYS A 231 8.76 -19.78 -5.76
CA CYS A 231 7.86 -18.74 -5.26
C CYS A 231 8.67 -17.76 -4.44
N GLY A 232 8.18 -16.55 -4.31
CA GLY A 232 8.78 -15.55 -3.43
C GLY A 232 7.80 -14.47 -3.02
N SER A 233 8.18 -13.73 -1.98
CA SER A 233 7.47 -12.55 -1.51
C SER A 233 8.46 -11.48 -1.05
N ILE A 234 8.19 -10.23 -1.45
CA ILE A 234 8.75 -9.06 -0.78
C ILE A 234 7.76 -8.67 0.31
N ILE A 235 8.24 -8.64 1.53
CA ILE A 235 7.50 -8.18 2.69
C ILE A 235 8.19 -6.96 3.29
N THR A 236 7.42 -6.10 3.95
CA THR A 236 7.94 -5.00 4.75
C THR A 236 7.48 -5.13 6.19
N CYS A 237 8.30 -4.67 7.14
CA CYS A 237 8.02 -4.74 8.57
C CYS A 237 8.12 -3.33 9.17
N THR A 238 6.99 -2.77 9.62
CA THR A 238 6.89 -1.42 10.18
C THR A 238 5.86 -1.39 11.32
N CYS A 239 6.15 -0.73 12.42
CA CYS A 239 5.22 -0.52 13.56
C CYS A 239 4.46 -1.79 14.00
N GLY A 240 5.12 -2.96 13.95
CA GLY A 240 4.51 -4.23 14.34
C GLY A 240 3.61 -4.86 13.26
N ILE A 241 3.64 -4.36 12.03
CA ILE A 241 2.87 -4.84 10.89
C ILE A 241 3.83 -5.41 9.84
N ILE A 242 3.50 -6.58 9.31
CA ILE A 242 4.07 -7.11 8.07
C ILE A 242 3.08 -6.82 6.94
N GLU A 243 3.54 -6.17 5.88
CA GLU A 243 2.79 -6.04 4.63
C GLU A 243 3.23 -7.09 3.62
N ALA A 244 2.28 -7.83 3.05
CA ALA A 244 2.49 -8.70 1.89
C ALA A 244 2.56 -7.82 0.62
N HIS A 245 3.70 -7.18 0.38
CA HIS A 245 3.80 -6.18 -0.69
C HIS A 245 3.74 -6.80 -2.08
N LEU A 246 4.67 -7.71 -2.40
CA LEU A 246 4.70 -8.42 -3.68
C LEU A 246 4.81 -9.93 -3.44
N VAL A 247 3.99 -10.72 -4.14
CA VAL A 247 4.03 -12.19 -4.07
C VAL A 247 3.92 -12.74 -5.49
N ALA A 248 4.78 -13.70 -5.83
CA ALA A 248 4.74 -14.36 -7.12
C ALA A 248 5.12 -15.84 -7.04
N THR A 249 4.53 -16.63 -7.93
CA THR A 249 4.78 -18.09 -8.02
C THR A 249 5.01 -18.45 -9.48
N LEU A 250 6.07 -19.21 -9.75
CA LEU A 250 6.31 -19.81 -11.07
C LEU A 250 5.07 -20.57 -11.54
N THR A 251 4.60 -20.29 -12.74
CA THR A 251 3.38 -20.88 -13.34
C THR A 251 3.35 -22.41 -13.22
N LYS A 252 4.49 -23.06 -13.47
CA LYS A 252 4.65 -24.51 -13.35
C LYS A 252 4.30 -25.06 -11.97
N TYR A 253 4.41 -24.25 -10.89
CA TYR A 253 4.20 -24.69 -9.51
C TYR A 253 2.87 -24.21 -8.91
N LEU A 254 2.03 -23.46 -9.65
CA LEU A 254 0.77 -22.92 -9.14
C LEU A 254 -0.16 -24.01 -8.56
N HIS A 255 -0.24 -25.17 -9.23
CA HIS A 255 -1.06 -26.30 -8.76
C HIS A 255 -0.61 -26.88 -7.41
N LYS A 256 0.62 -26.62 -6.99
CA LYS A 256 1.18 -27.01 -5.68
C LYS A 256 1.01 -25.94 -4.61
N SER A 257 0.57 -24.73 -4.99
CA SER A 257 0.30 -23.59 -4.10
C SER A 257 1.44 -23.26 -3.12
N PRO A 258 2.71 -23.10 -3.54
CA PRO A 258 3.83 -22.84 -2.63
C PRO A 258 3.67 -21.52 -1.87
N ALA A 259 2.92 -20.54 -2.40
CA ALA A 259 2.61 -19.30 -1.69
C ALA A 259 1.83 -19.54 -0.38
N LYS A 260 1.08 -20.65 -0.24
CA LYS A 260 0.44 -20.99 1.05
C LYS A 260 1.45 -21.38 2.10
N PHE A 261 2.46 -22.15 1.72
CA PHE A 261 3.57 -22.48 2.59
C PHE A 261 4.36 -21.22 2.96
N LEU A 262 4.69 -20.38 1.99
CA LEU A 262 5.37 -19.11 2.20
C LEU A 262 4.65 -18.19 3.21
N THR A 263 3.33 -18.05 3.08
CA THR A 263 2.52 -17.23 4.01
C THR A 263 2.56 -17.77 5.44
N ASP A 264 2.52 -19.09 5.63
CA ASP A 264 2.64 -19.72 6.95
C ASP A 264 4.05 -19.50 7.55
N GLU A 265 5.10 -19.68 6.77
CA GLU A 265 6.48 -19.47 7.19
C GLU A 265 6.77 -17.98 7.51
N ILE A 266 6.24 -17.04 6.72
CA ILE A 266 6.32 -15.59 7.02
C ILE A 266 5.60 -15.28 8.34
N SER A 267 4.47 -15.93 8.64
CA SER A 267 3.81 -15.71 9.94
C SER A 267 4.63 -16.25 11.13
N ILE A 268 5.42 -17.31 10.94
CA ILE A 268 6.39 -17.79 11.95
C ILE A 268 7.54 -16.79 12.09
N LEU A 269 8.09 -16.31 10.98
CA LEU A 269 9.12 -15.28 10.97
C LEU A 269 8.64 -14.01 11.67
N GLY A 270 7.43 -13.55 11.37
CA GLY A 270 6.84 -12.35 11.96
C GLY A 270 6.77 -12.40 13.49
N ARG A 271 6.42 -13.57 14.05
CA ARG A 271 6.45 -13.76 15.51
C ARG A 271 7.86 -13.64 16.07
N LYS A 272 8.87 -14.21 15.39
CA LYS A 272 10.29 -14.10 15.80
C LYS A 272 10.77 -12.63 15.77
N LEU A 273 10.22 -11.82 14.84
CA LEU A 273 10.50 -10.39 14.71
C LEU A 273 9.67 -9.51 15.65
N GLY A 274 8.77 -10.11 16.47
CA GLY A 274 7.90 -9.35 17.38
C GLY A 274 6.77 -8.58 16.67
N MET A 275 6.42 -8.95 15.43
CA MET A 275 5.31 -8.35 14.70
C MET A 275 3.97 -8.82 15.28
N LYS A 276 2.96 -7.93 15.23
CA LYS A 276 1.62 -8.16 15.77
C LYS A 276 0.64 -8.63 14.69
N TYR A 277 0.80 -8.12 13.47
CA TYR A 277 -0.12 -8.37 12.37
C TYR A 277 0.65 -8.69 11.09
N TYR A 278 0.08 -9.60 10.28
CA TYR A 278 0.51 -9.81 8.91
C TYR A 278 -0.66 -9.47 7.99
N HIS A 279 -0.59 -8.33 7.33
CA HIS A 279 -1.61 -7.83 6.44
C HIS A 279 -1.42 -8.40 5.05
N LEU A 280 -2.41 -9.15 4.59
CA LEU A 280 -2.39 -9.81 3.27
C LEU A 280 -3.04 -8.94 2.17
N GLY A 281 -3.67 -7.83 2.56
CA GLY A 281 -4.44 -6.98 1.64
C GLY A 281 -5.78 -7.57 1.20
N GLY A 282 -6.44 -6.92 0.26
CA GLY A 282 -7.75 -7.31 -0.29
C GLY A 282 -7.68 -8.19 -1.55
N GLY A 283 -8.82 -8.35 -2.21
CA GLY A 283 -8.93 -8.89 -3.57
C GLY A 283 -8.65 -7.85 -4.64
N LEU A 284 -8.80 -8.21 -5.90
CA LEU A 284 -8.63 -7.28 -7.03
C LEU A 284 -9.76 -6.24 -7.00
N GLY A 285 -9.38 -4.95 -7.03
CA GLY A 285 -10.34 -3.85 -6.86
C GLY A 285 -11.11 -3.92 -5.54
N PHE A 286 -10.52 -4.56 -4.51
CA PHE A 286 -11.09 -4.77 -3.16
C PHE A 286 -12.38 -5.59 -3.11
N LYS A 287 -12.69 -6.32 -4.17
CA LYS A 287 -13.82 -7.25 -4.24
C LYS A 287 -13.50 -8.54 -3.47
N GLU A 288 -14.54 -9.20 -2.98
CA GLU A 288 -14.41 -10.54 -2.37
C GLU A 288 -14.32 -11.62 -3.47
N ASP A 289 -13.29 -11.50 -4.30
CA ASP A 289 -12.98 -12.34 -5.45
C ASP A 289 -12.19 -13.62 -5.09
N THR A 290 -11.65 -14.30 -6.09
CA THR A 290 -10.83 -15.50 -5.88
C THR A 290 -9.56 -15.23 -5.11
N LEU A 291 -8.92 -14.05 -5.28
CA LEU A 291 -7.73 -13.64 -4.56
C LEU A 291 -8.06 -13.34 -3.09
N PHE A 292 -9.13 -12.60 -2.82
CA PHE A 292 -9.62 -12.38 -1.46
C PHE A 292 -9.90 -13.71 -0.75
N ASN A 293 -10.64 -14.60 -1.43
CA ASN A 293 -10.97 -15.91 -0.90
C ASN A 293 -9.75 -16.80 -0.63
N TRP A 294 -8.69 -16.64 -1.42
CA TRP A 294 -7.41 -17.31 -1.19
C TRP A 294 -6.78 -16.81 0.12
N LYS A 295 -6.73 -15.48 0.32
CA LYS A 295 -6.21 -14.83 1.54
C LYS A 295 -7.05 -15.16 2.77
N ALA A 296 -8.37 -15.12 2.66
CA ALA A 296 -9.32 -15.54 3.70
C ALA A 296 -9.21 -17.02 4.12
N GLY A 297 -8.43 -17.79 3.37
CA GLY A 297 -8.06 -19.17 3.76
C GLY A 297 -7.08 -19.25 4.94
N PHE A 298 -6.48 -18.11 5.37
CA PHE A 298 -5.50 -18.05 6.46
C PHE A 298 -6.02 -17.41 7.74
N SER A 299 -7.11 -16.68 7.69
CA SER A 299 -7.58 -15.89 8.83
C SER A 299 -9.07 -15.63 8.74
N ASP A 300 -9.68 -15.42 9.92
CA ASP A 300 -11.04 -14.94 10.11
C ASP A 300 -11.08 -13.44 10.50
N LEU A 301 -9.93 -12.77 10.56
CA LEU A 301 -9.82 -11.36 10.85
C LEU A 301 -9.85 -10.55 9.54
N PHE A 302 -10.95 -9.84 9.33
CA PHE A 302 -11.16 -8.95 8.20
C PHE A 302 -11.28 -7.52 8.68
N LEU A 303 -10.60 -6.59 8.00
CA LEU A 303 -10.66 -5.17 8.29
C LEU A 303 -11.33 -4.43 7.14
N GLU A 304 -12.15 -3.44 7.47
CA GLU A 304 -12.73 -2.53 6.49
C GLU A 304 -11.63 -1.70 5.82
N TYR A 305 -11.60 -1.70 4.50
CA TYR A 305 -10.72 -0.84 3.73
C TYR A 305 -11.48 0.40 3.27
N LYS A 306 -10.93 1.56 3.58
CA LYS A 306 -11.50 2.86 3.23
C LYS A 306 -10.55 3.66 2.34
N SER A 307 -11.12 4.51 1.49
CA SER A 307 -10.38 5.55 0.79
C SER A 307 -11.00 6.92 1.05
N TRP A 308 -10.21 7.94 0.90
CA TRP A 308 -10.63 9.32 0.91
C TRP A 308 -10.72 9.83 -0.52
N ARG A 309 -11.91 10.27 -0.93
CA ARG A 309 -12.24 10.80 -2.26
C ARG A 309 -12.84 12.19 -2.06
N TYR A 310 -12.01 13.20 -2.10
CA TYR A 310 -12.43 14.57 -1.78
C TYR A 310 -12.30 15.46 -3.00
N VAL A 311 -13.37 16.19 -3.33
CA VAL A 311 -13.40 17.21 -4.37
C VAL A 311 -13.30 18.56 -3.69
N ALA A 312 -12.19 19.28 -3.94
CA ALA A 312 -11.94 20.60 -3.36
C ALA A 312 -12.63 21.72 -4.15
N ASN A 313 -12.82 21.54 -5.46
CA ASN A 313 -13.51 22.49 -6.34
C ASN A 313 -14.42 21.74 -7.32
N GLU A 314 -15.69 21.67 -6.99
CA GLU A 314 -16.70 20.95 -7.79
C GLU A 314 -16.87 21.51 -9.21
N GLY A 315 -16.85 22.84 -9.37
CA GLY A 315 -17.03 23.47 -10.67
C GLY A 315 -15.91 23.08 -11.64
N ILE A 316 -14.66 23.16 -11.20
CA ILE A 316 -13.50 22.78 -12.01
C ILE A 316 -13.48 21.26 -12.20
N TYR A 317 -13.76 20.47 -11.15
CA TYR A 317 -13.81 19.02 -11.23
C TYR A 317 -14.78 18.54 -12.32
N ASN A 318 -16.01 19.05 -12.30
CA ASN A 318 -17.05 18.70 -13.29
C ASN A 318 -16.63 19.12 -14.71
N SER A 319 -16.08 20.34 -14.89
CA SER A 319 -15.55 20.76 -16.20
C SER A 319 -14.45 19.84 -16.74
N LEU A 320 -13.60 19.30 -15.88
CA LEU A 320 -12.56 18.32 -16.27
C LEU A 320 -13.16 16.97 -16.65
N VAL A 321 -14.23 16.53 -15.96
CA VAL A 321 -14.96 15.29 -16.30
C VAL A 321 -15.68 15.45 -17.64
N ASP A 322 -16.34 16.59 -17.88
CA ASP A 322 -17.03 16.88 -19.15
C ASP A 322 -16.07 16.84 -20.34
N ARG A 323 -14.83 17.35 -20.17
CA ARG A 323 -13.79 17.34 -21.22
C ARG A 323 -13.38 15.95 -21.71
N ILE A 324 -13.46 14.94 -20.87
CA ILE A 324 -13.13 13.55 -21.26
C ILE A 324 -14.34 12.78 -21.81
N GLY A 325 -15.54 13.43 -21.88
CA GLY A 325 -16.74 12.88 -22.51
C GLY A 325 -17.34 11.67 -21.78
N ILE A 326 -17.05 11.52 -20.50
CA ILE A 326 -17.68 10.48 -19.66
C ILE A 326 -19.01 11.01 -19.15
N ASP A 327 -20.08 10.25 -19.38
CA ASP A 327 -21.36 10.52 -18.73
C ASP A 327 -21.20 10.36 -17.21
N PRO A 328 -21.41 11.42 -16.41
CA PRO A 328 -21.31 11.35 -14.95
C PRO A 328 -22.30 10.37 -14.31
N ASN A 329 -23.35 9.95 -15.02
CA ASN A 329 -24.29 8.91 -14.58
C ASN A 329 -23.78 7.48 -14.84
N ASN A 330 -22.68 7.31 -15.56
CA ASN A 330 -22.04 6.01 -15.69
C ASN A 330 -21.51 5.55 -14.31
N ASN A 331 -21.87 4.35 -13.93
CA ASN A 331 -21.52 3.76 -12.63
C ASN A 331 -20.04 3.31 -12.60
N ILE A 332 -19.11 4.25 -12.91
CA ILE A 332 -17.67 4.01 -12.94
C ILE A 332 -17.10 4.28 -11.55
N ASP A 333 -16.66 3.21 -10.88
CA ASP A 333 -15.98 3.35 -9.57
C ASP A 333 -14.49 3.68 -9.76
N TYR A 334 -14.22 4.93 -10.19
CA TYR A 334 -12.89 5.47 -10.35
C TYR A 334 -12.80 6.90 -9.81
N PHE A 335 -11.72 7.25 -9.13
CA PHE A 335 -11.54 8.61 -8.60
C PHE A 335 -10.07 9.07 -8.71
N PRO A 336 -9.81 10.32 -9.15
CA PRO A 336 -10.81 11.26 -9.71
C PRO A 336 -11.23 10.83 -11.11
N LEU A 337 -12.53 11.02 -11.42
CA LEU A 337 -13.14 10.51 -12.66
C LEU A 337 -12.49 11.08 -13.93
N TYR A 338 -12.02 12.33 -13.91
CA TYR A 338 -11.34 12.96 -15.06
C TYR A 338 -9.97 12.31 -15.41
N ARG A 339 -9.48 11.35 -14.63
CA ARG A 339 -8.30 10.54 -14.95
C ARG A 339 -8.64 9.15 -15.47
N PHE A 340 -9.92 8.82 -15.56
CA PHE A 340 -10.35 7.53 -16.10
C PHE A 340 -9.97 7.42 -17.59
N GLY A 341 -9.33 6.30 -17.98
CA GLY A 341 -8.86 6.08 -19.34
C GLY A 341 -7.55 6.77 -19.72
N PHE A 342 -7.01 7.66 -18.88
CA PHE A 342 -5.64 8.12 -19.04
C PHE A 342 -4.68 7.07 -18.45
N VAL A 343 -4.07 6.28 -19.33
CA VAL A 343 -2.87 5.53 -18.97
C VAL A 343 -1.79 6.58 -18.72
N PRO A 344 -1.15 6.65 -17.53
CA PRO A 344 0.05 7.47 -17.37
C PRO A 344 1.03 7.00 -18.43
N VAL A 345 1.46 7.88 -19.30
CA VAL A 345 2.59 7.62 -20.18
C VAL A 345 3.79 7.52 -19.24
N ASN A 346 4.06 6.30 -18.76
CA ASN A 346 5.37 5.97 -18.27
C ASN A 346 6.30 6.13 -19.47
N ASN A 347 6.98 7.26 -19.57
CA ASN A 347 8.18 7.41 -20.37
C ASN A 347 9.24 6.49 -19.74
N ALA A 348 9.00 5.21 -19.88
CA ALA A 348 9.97 4.19 -19.58
C ALA A 348 10.63 3.84 -20.90
N VAL A 349 11.80 4.40 -21.04
CA VAL A 349 12.94 3.78 -21.71
C VAL A 349 12.72 3.41 -23.16
N LEU A 350 13.03 4.35 -23.99
CA LEU A 350 13.73 4.09 -25.23
C LEU A 350 15.18 3.72 -24.90
N GLN A 351 15.55 2.50 -25.31
CA GLN A 351 16.87 1.88 -25.51
C GLN A 351 17.56 1.30 -24.28
#